data_0d5283e698c6401714b25546a714bc2b
#
_entry.id   0d5283e698c6401714b25546a714bc2b
#
_cell.length_a   1.000
_cell.length_b   1.000
_cell.length_c   1.000
_cell.angle_alpha   90.00
_cell.angle_beta   90.00
_cell.angle_gamma   90.00
#
_symmetry.space_group_name_H-M   'P 1'
#
loop_
_entity.id
_entity.type
_entity.pdbx_description
1 polymer ?
#
loop_
_entity_poly.entity_id
_entity_poly.type
_entity_poly.pdbx_seq_one_letter_code
_entity_poly.pdbx_strand_id
1 'polypeptide(L)'
;MKNILFLFIFFCWGANFNNFVCQTENIAIAGTSQELAASKISGSYQFTLSKKTKEEDVTKAASYYPGFFTVSYNSSNQVASIEMVENNENARRVLLRFLSSIRCQKIQVDGQSLFIHEFYDDYLK
;
A
#
# COMPACT_ATOMS: atom_id res chain seq x y z
N MET A 1 -4.36 69.59 -19.60
CA MET A 1 -3.66 68.32 -19.83
C MET A 1 -4.05 67.35 -18.78
N LYS A 2 -4.74 66.37 -19.15
CA LYS A 2 -5.27 65.38 -18.20
C LYS A 2 -4.34 64.23 -18.13
N ASN A 3 -3.64 64.13 -17.03
CA ASN A 3 -2.88 62.95 -16.73
C ASN A 3 -3.83 61.89 -16.22
N ILE A 4 -4.15 60.99 -17.09
CA ILE A 4 -4.89 59.82 -16.69
C ILE A 4 -3.87 58.87 -16.07
N LEU A 5 -3.86 58.87 -14.76
CA LEU A 5 -3.11 57.90 -13.98
C LEU A 5 -3.87 56.60 -14.11
N PHE A 6 -3.45 55.77 -15.03
CA PHE A 6 -3.91 54.39 -15.08
C PHE A 6 -3.26 53.66 -13.89
N LEU A 7 -4.03 53.62 -12.84
CA LEU A 7 -3.70 52.75 -11.74
C LEU A 7 -3.95 51.32 -12.19
N PHE A 8 -2.92 50.68 -12.73
CA PHE A 8 -2.93 49.25 -12.91
C PHE A 8 -2.94 48.59 -11.52
N ILE A 9 -4.13 48.32 -11.06
CA ILE A 9 -4.29 47.40 -9.96
C ILE A 9 -3.91 46.02 -10.49
N PHE A 10 -2.66 45.67 -10.31
CA PHE A 10 -2.24 44.32 -10.48
C PHE A 10 -2.91 43.51 -9.38
N PHE A 11 -4.06 42.96 -9.71
CA PHE A 11 -4.66 41.92 -8.90
C PHE A 11 -3.74 40.71 -8.99
N CYS A 12 -2.77 40.65 -8.12
CA CYS A 12 -2.10 39.40 -7.84
C CYS A 12 -3.15 38.42 -7.32
N TRP A 13 -3.76 37.73 -8.22
CA TRP A 13 -4.37 36.48 -7.86
C TRP A 13 -3.24 35.58 -7.40
N GLY A 14 -2.95 35.66 -6.13
CA GLY A 14 -2.24 34.60 -5.48
C GLY A 14 -3.07 33.35 -5.69
N ALA A 15 -2.71 32.57 -6.68
CA ALA A 15 -3.18 31.22 -6.75
C ALA A 15 -2.77 30.56 -5.44
N ASN A 16 -3.70 30.45 -4.53
CA ASN A 16 -3.58 29.55 -3.44
C ASN A 16 -3.51 28.14 -4.08
N PHE A 17 -2.34 27.78 -4.49
CA PHE A 17 -2.02 26.39 -4.59
C PHE A 17 -2.08 25.87 -3.15
N ASN A 18 -3.26 25.49 -2.75
CA ASN A 18 -3.36 24.53 -1.70
C ASN A 18 -2.49 23.38 -2.18
N ASN A 19 -1.30 23.33 -1.66
CA ASN A 19 -0.54 22.11 -1.68
C ASN A 19 -1.40 21.12 -0.90
N PHE A 20 -2.36 20.53 -1.59
CA PHE A 20 -2.81 19.23 -1.21
C PHE A 20 -1.58 18.37 -1.35
N VAL A 21 -0.88 18.22 -0.23
CA VAL A 21 -0.05 17.05 -0.06
C VAL A 21 -1.05 15.92 -0.17
N CYS A 22 -1.27 15.44 -1.39
CA CYS A 22 -1.83 14.14 -1.60
C CYS A 22 -0.88 13.22 -0.84
N GLN A 23 -1.28 12.85 0.37
CA GLN A 23 -0.69 11.70 0.99
C GLN A 23 -0.97 10.59 -0.01
N THR A 24 0.06 10.26 -0.80
CA THR A 24 0.01 9.11 -1.67
C THR A 24 -0.32 7.95 -0.77
N GLU A 25 -1.53 7.43 -0.91
CA GLU A 25 -1.98 6.27 -0.18
C GLU A 25 -0.95 5.17 -0.36
N ASN A 26 -0.59 4.51 0.73
CA ASN A 26 0.32 3.38 0.68
C ASN A 26 -0.48 2.18 0.20
N ILE A 27 -0.33 1.86 -1.07
CA ILE A 27 -1.03 0.78 -1.75
C ILE A 27 -0.04 -0.33 -2.06
N ALA A 28 -0.34 -1.55 -1.63
CA ALA A 28 0.37 -2.74 -2.06
C ALA A 28 -0.37 -3.40 -3.23
N ILE A 29 0.37 -3.94 -4.17
CA ILE A 29 -0.19 -4.64 -5.33
C ILE A 29 -0.09 -6.14 -5.06
N ALA A 30 -1.24 -6.81 -5.02
CA ALA A 30 -1.33 -8.25 -4.79
C ALA A 30 -1.36 -9.08 -6.08
N GLY A 31 -1.55 -8.44 -7.22
CA GLY A 31 -1.67 -9.11 -8.52
C GLY A 31 -3.11 -9.33 -8.94
N THR A 32 -3.39 -10.50 -9.51
CA THR A 32 -4.73 -10.84 -10.00
C THR A 32 -5.50 -11.70 -9.00
N SER A 33 -6.83 -11.74 -9.14
CA SER A 33 -7.69 -12.63 -8.35
C SER A 33 -7.34 -14.10 -8.55
N GLN A 34 -6.93 -14.48 -9.76
CA GLN A 34 -6.50 -15.83 -10.06
C GLN A 34 -5.19 -16.19 -9.34
N GLU A 35 -4.22 -15.29 -9.33
CA GLU A 35 -2.97 -15.46 -8.56
C GLU A 35 -3.23 -15.59 -7.07
N LEU A 36 -4.15 -14.79 -6.53
CA LEU A 36 -4.53 -14.87 -5.12
C LEU A 36 -5.23 -16.17 -4.76
N ALA A 37 -6.08 -16.69 -5.65
CA ALA A 37 -6.70 -18.01 -5.47
C ALA A 37 -5.64 -19.13 -5.41
N ALA A 38 -4.63 -19.06 -6.26
CA ALA A 38 -3.49 -19.99 -6.23
C ALA A 38 -2.65 -19.81 -4.95
N SER A 39 -2.42 -18.57 -4.52
CA SER A 39 -1.70 -18.25 -3.29
C SER A 39 -2.41 -18.77 -2.04
N LYS A 40 -3.72 -18.71 -2.02
CA LYS A 40 -4.54 -19.25 -0.93
C LYS A 40 -4.38 -20.76 -0.79
N ILE A 41 -4.17 -21.45 -1.88
CA ILE A 41 -3.93 -22.91 -1.90
C ILE A 41 -2.48 -23.21 -1.49
N SER A 42 -1.51 -22.52 -2.07
CA SER A 42 -0.08 -22.78 -1.86
C SER A 42 0.48 -22.21 -0.54
N GLY A 43 -0.14 -21.18 -0.01
CA GLY A 43 0.38 -20.43 1.14
C GLY A 43 1.50 -19.44 0.80
N SER A 44 1.79 -19.23 -0.47
CA SER A 44 2.82 -18.30 -0.95
C SER A 44 2.17 -17.05 -1.54
N TYR A 45 2.51 -15.89 -0.97
CA TYR A 45 1.98 -14.61 -1.41
C TYR A 45 3.11 -13.68 -1.85
N GLN A 46 2.84 -12.84 -2.83
CA GLN A 46 3.72 -11.77 -3.26
C GLN A 46 2.96 -10.45 -3.31
N PHE A 47 3.54 -9.43 -2.68
CA PHE A 47 3.02 -8.07 -2.70
C PHE A 47 4.09 -7.13 -3.21
N THR A 48 3.76 -6.33 -4.20
CA THR A 48 4.61 -5.20 -4.59
C THR A 48 4.27 -4.02 -3.71
N LEU A 49 5.23 -3.61 -2.89
CA LEU A 49 5.03 -2.56 -1.90
C LEU A 49 5.28 -1.17 -2.49
N SER A 50 4.78 -0.14 -1.81
CA SER A 50 5.03 1.24 -2.16
C SER A 50 6.53 1.56 -2.11
N LYS A 51 6.99 2.47 -2.98
CA LYS A 51 8.36 3.00 -2.97
C LYS A 51 8.75 3.67 -1.64
N LYS A 52 7.76 4.08 -0.86
CA LYS A 52 7.97 4.69 0.46
C LYS A 52 8.25 3.66 1.54
N THR A 53 7.98 2.39 1.30
CA THR A 53 8.22 1.31 2.26
C THR A 53 9.70 0.98 2.31
N LYS A 54 10.27 1.09 3.50
CA LYS A 54 11.69 0.78 3.73
C LYS A 54 11.86 -0.69 4.10
N GLU A 55 12.97 -1.28 3.67
CA GLU A 55 13.33 -2.65 4.03
C GLU A 55 13.35 -2.88 5.55
N GLU A 56 13.85 -1.91 6.29
CA GLU A 56 13.88 -1.95 7.76
C GLU A 56 12.49 -2.10 8.37
N ASP A 57 11.51 -1.38 7.81
CA ASP A 57 10.13 -1.43 8.28
C ASP A 57 9.49 -2.79 8.01
N VAL A 58 9.80 -3.37 6.85
CA VAL A 58 9.33 -4.72 6.48
C VAL A 58 9.93 -5.78 7.40
N THR A 59 11.23 -5.73 7.63
CA THR A 59 11.95 -6.66 8.50
C THR A 59 11.43 -6.57 9.94
N LYS A 60 11.23 -5.35 10.44
CA LYS A 60 10.70 -5.11 11.78
C LYS A 60 9.28 -5.65 11.92
N ALA A 61 8.40 -5.35 10.97
CA ALA A 61 7.03 -5.84 10.99
C ALA A 61 6.97 -7.37 10.93
N ALA A 62 7.79 -8.00 10.10
CA ALA A 62 7.87 -9.45 9.98
C ALA A 62 8.30 -10.11 11.29
N SER A 63 9.17 -9.47 12.08
CA SER A 63 9.67 -9.97 13.34
C SER A 63 8.60 -10.17 14.42
N TYR A 64 7.43 -9.55 14.26
CA TYR A 64 6.31 -9.71 15.19
C TYR A 64 5.50 -10.99 14.98
N TYR A 65 5.68 -11.68 13.85
CA TYR A 65 4.81 -12.79 13.45
C TYR A 65 5.56 -14.07 13.03
N PRO A 66 6.63 -14.48 13.75
CA PRO A 66 7.50 -15.55 13.28
C PRO A 66 6.84 -16.94 13.23
N GLY A 67 5.76 -17.13 13.99
CA GLY A 67 5.00 -18.39 14.00
C GLY A 67 3.96 -18.53 12.90
N PHE A 68 3.67 -17.47 12.17
CA PHE A 68 2.60 -17.45 11.18
C PHE A 68 3.11 -17.48 9.74
N PHE A 69 4.17 -16.76 9.46
CA PHE A 69 4.76 -16.70 8.12
C PHE A 69 6.20 -16.19 8.18
N THR A 70 6.92 -16.40 7.09
CA THR A 70 8.22 -15.80 6.83
C THR A 70 8.10 -14.77 5.73
N VAL A 71 8.89 -13.70 5.80
CA VAL A 71 8.88 -12.61 4.80
C VAL A 71 10.28 -12.44 4.25
N SER A 72 10.38 -12.42 2.93
CA SER A 72 11.57 -12.05 2.18
C SER A 72 11.26 -10.81 1.35
N TYR A 73 12.03 -9.73 1.50
CA TYR A 73 11.81 -8.49 0.80
C TYR A 73 12.96 -8.17 -0.14
N ASN A 74 12.63 -7.91 -1.40
CA ASN A 74 13.59 -7.46 -2.42
C ASN A 74 13.39 -5.96 -2.65
N SER A 75 14.32 -5.15 -2.16
CA SER A 75 14.26 -3.70 -2.27
C SER A 75 14.44 -3.18 -3.70
N SER A 76 15.03 -3.96 -4.61
CA SER A 76 15.23 -3.57 -6.01
C SER A 76 13.92 -3.45 -6.77
N ASN A 77 13.01 -4.41 -6.59
CA ASN A 77 11.70 -4.45 -7.23
C ASN A 77 10.54 -4.22 -6.27
N GLN A 78 10.84 -4.03 -4.98
CA GLN A 78 9.86 -3.76 -3.91
C GLN A 78 8.88 -4.91 -3.67
N VAL A 79 9.25 -6.12 -3.98
CA VAL A 79 8.42 -7.29 -3.78
C VAL A 79 8.70 -7.94 -2.42
N ALA A 80 7.65 -8.05 -1.62
CA ALA A 80 7.64 -8.86 -0.41
C ALA A 80 7.07 -10.23 -0.74
N SER A 81 7.86 -11.27 -0.54
CA SER A 81 7.46 -12.67 -0.69
C SER A 81 7.15 -13.26 0.67
N ILE A 82 5.98 -13.78 0.84
CA ILE A 82 5.47 -14.29 2.11
C ILE A 82 5.16 -15.76 1.98
N GLU A 83 5.76 -16.57 2.84
CA GLU A 83 5.49 -18.00 2.95
C GLU A 83 4.77 -18.28 4.26
N MET A 84 3.55 -18.78 4.17
CA MET A 84 2.75 -19.16 5.34
C MET A 84 3.32 -20.41 6.00
N VAL A 85 3.50 -20.39 7.32
CA VAL A 85 3.88 -21.57 8.11
C VAL A 85 2.68 -22.51 8.21
N GLU A 86 1.53 -21.95 8.55
CA GLU A 86 0.24 -22.63 8.50
C GLU A 86 -0.68 -21.84 7.57
N ASN A 87 -1.26 -22.52 6.62
CA ASN A 87 -2.14 -21.88 5.64
C ASN A 87 -3.61 -22.08 6.03
N ASN A 88 -4.02 -21.42 7.09
CA ASN A 88 -5.40 -21.41 7.55
C ASN A 88 -5.96 -19.97 7.61
N GLU A 89 -7.24 -19.85 7.81
CA GLU A 89 -7.94 -18.56 7.84
C GLU A 89 -7.37 -17.62 8.90
N ASN A 90 -7.07 -18.14 10.09
CA ASN A 90 -6.51 -17.31 11.18
C ASN A 90 -5.12 -16.77 10.83
N ALA A 91 -4.27 -17.59 10.25
CA ALA A 91 -2.94 -17.17 9.83
C ALA A 91 -3.03 -16.14 8.69
N ARG A 92 -3.93 -16.32 7.75
CA ARG A 92 -4.18 -15.33 6.69
C ARG A 92 -4.72 -14.01 7.25
N ARG A 93 -5.49 -14.05 8.32
CA ARG A 93 -5.93 -12.83 9.02
C ARG A 93 -4.74 -12.09 9.65
N VAL A 94 -3.75 -12.80 10.17
CA VAL A 94 -2.53 -12.21 10.73
C VAL A 94 -1.72 -11.50 9.63
N LEU A 95 -1.79 -11.97 8.39
CA LEU A 95 -1.17 -11.32 7.25
C LEU A 95 -1.65 -9.87 7.09
N LEU A 96 -2.91 -9.58 7.38
CA LEU A 96 -3.43 -8.21 7.36
C LEU A 96 -2.76 -7.31 8.40
N ARG A 97 -2.44 -7.87 9.57
CA ARG A 97 -1.74 -7.12 10.63
C ARG A 97 -0.33 -6.76 10.19
N PHE A 98 0.33 -7.66 9.49
CA PHE A 98 1.63 -7.38 8.88
C PHE A 98 1.54 -6.23 7.89
N LEU A 99 0.59 -6.28 6.95
CA LEU A 99 0.37 -5.23 5.96
C LEU A 99 0.04 -3.89 6.62
N SER A 100 -0.76 -3.89 7.66
CA SER A 100 -1.07 -2.69 8.44
C SER A 100 0.17 -2.15 9.18
N SER A 101 1.04 -3.02 9.67
CA SER A 101 2.27 -2.64 10.36
C SER A 101 3.26 -1.90 9.46
N ILE A 102 3.26 -2.18 8.18
CA ILE A 102 4.02 -1.45 7.17
C ILE A 102 3.24 -0.28 6.57
N ARG A 103 2.16 0.14 7.23
CA ARG A 103 1.29 1.27 6.87
C ARG A 103 0.58 1.11 5.53
N CYS A 104 0.37 -0.12 5.08
CA CYS A 104 -0.43 -0.39 3.91
C CYS A 104 -1.91 -0.09 4.21
N GLN A 105 -2.52 0.76 3.42
CA GLN A 105 -3.91 1.19 3.59
C GLN A 105 -4.86 0.46 2.66
N LYS A 106 -4.40 0.20 1.46
CA LYS A 106 -5.18 -0.47 0.42
C LYS A 106 -4.34 -1.53 -0.29
N ILE A 107 -5.04 -2.51 -0.82
CA ILE A 107 -4.46 -3.57 -1.65
C ILE A 107 -5.08 -3.50 -3.02
N GLN A 108 -4.25 -3.48 -4.06
CA GLN A 108 -4.71 -3.49 -5.44
C GLN A 108 -4.79 -4.91 -5.96
N VAL A 109 -5.97 -5.29 -6.44
CA VAL A 109 -6.25 -6.58 -7.08
C VAL A 109 -6.94 -6.33 -8.42
N ASP A 110 -6.44 -6.92 -9.50
CA ASP A 110 -6.97 -6.73 -10.85
C ASP A 110 -7.12 -5.26 -11.24
N GLY A 111 -6.19 -4.41 -10.79
CA GLY A 111 -6.21 -2.97 -11.05
C GLY A 111 -7.17 -2.16 -10.18
N GLN A 112 -7.89 -2.80 -9.24
CA GLN A 112 -8.81 -2.14 -8.32
C GLN A 112 -8.22 -2.08 -6.91
N SER A 113 -8.28 -0.91 -6.29
CA SER A 113 -7.83 -0.71 -4.91
C SER A 113 -8.95 -1.05 -3.93
N LEU A 114 -8.65 -1.95 -3.01
CA LEU A 114 -9.55 -2.39 -1.94
C LEU A 114 -9.00 -1.97 -0.58
N PHE A 115 -9.87 -1.66 0.34
CA PHE A 115 -9.44 -1.56 1.75
C PHE A 115 -8.99 -2.92 2.26
N ILE A 116 -8.13 -2.91 3.27
CA ILE A 116 -7.54 -4.15 3.80
C ILE A 116 -8.61 -5.15 4.24
N HIS A 117 -9.67 -4.71 4.88
CA HIS A 117 -10.76 -5.60 5.32
C HIS A 117 -11.55 -6.20 4.15
N GLU A 118 -11.76 -5.44 3.09
CA GLU A 118 -12.41 -5.92 1.86
C GLU A 118 -11.53 -6.96 1.17
N PHE A 119 -10.22 -6.71 1.12
CA PHE A 119 -9.26 -7.66 0.58
C PHE A 119 -9.29 -9.00 1.34
N TYR A 120 -9.38 -8.94 2.66
CA TYR A 120 -9.50 -10.15 3.47
C TYR A 120 -10.77 -10.91 3.16
N ASP A 121 -11.91 -10.23 3.19
CA ASP A 121 -13.22 -10.87 2.98
C ASP A 121 -13.34 -11.50 1.59
N ASP A 122 -12.79 -10.85 0.58
CA ASP A 122 -12.92 -11.29 -0.81
C ASP A 122 -11.87 -12.34 -1.22
N TYR A 123 -10.66 -12.30 -0.63
CA TYR A 123 -9.53 -13.09 -1.14
C TYR A 123 -8.79 -13.95 -0.11
N LEU A 124 -8.86 -13.65 1.16
CA LEU A 124 -8.08 -14.37 2.19
C LEU A 124 -8.90 -15.24 3.14
N LYS A 125 -10.18 -15.01 3.22
CA LYS A 125 -11.12 -15.73 4.10
C LYS A 125 -11.37 -17.17 3.69
#